data_f4b6b22089e410a5e751a13aa976b365
#
_entry.id   f4b6b22089e410a5e751a13aa976b365
#
_cell.length_a   1.000
_cell.length_b   1.000
_cell.length_c   1.000
_cell.angle_alpha   90.00
_cell.angle_beta   90.00
_cell.angle_gamma   90.00
#
_symmetry.space_group_name_H-M   'P 1'
#
loop_
_entity.id
_entity.type
_entity.pdbx_description
1 polymer ?
#
loop_
_entity_poly.entity_id
_entity_poly.type
_entity_poly.pdbx_seq_one_letter_code
_entity_poly.pdbx_strand_id
1 'polypeptide(L)'
;MSASQNTPPRIIVGVDGSPPSVAALRWAVRQAELTGGRIDAVIAWEFQLVASGFGWAPNKAFDDIEYTELAAKTLNSVIGEVSPPPSVAVNLVVMEGNPAQVLLSAAKDADMLVVGNRGHGAFVDALIGSVSVRCLHHATCPVVIVRTPKPGS
;
A
#
# COMPACT_ATOMS: atom_id res chain seq x y z
N MET A 1 21.78 -21.42 -17.28
CA MET A 1 21.37 -20.23 -16.57
C MET A 1 20.40 -19.47 -17.43
N SER A 2 19.23 -19.37 -16.93
CA SER A 2 18.19 -18.76 -17.73
C SER A 2 18.30 -17.25 -17.72
N ALA A 3 17.92 -16.64 -18.82
CA ALA A 3 17.91 -15.20 -19.00
C ALA A 3 16.92 -14.50 -18.06
N SER A 4 16.08 -15.25 -17.33
CA SER A 4 15.09 -14.71 -16.41
C SER A 4 15.70 -13.98 -15.21
N GLN A 5 16.99 -14.11 -15.00
CA GLN A 5 17.66 -13.48 -13.87
C GLN A 5 17.92 -12.00 -14.05
N ASN A 6 17.67 -11.47 -15.24
CA ASN A 6 17.86 -10.05 -15.52
C ASN A 6 16.59 -9.21 -15.35
N THR A 7 15.49 -9.83 -14.90
CA THR A 7 14.27 -9.08 -14.66
C THR A 7 14.43 -8.30 -13.35
N PRO A 8 14.21 -6.98 -13.36
CA PRO A 8 14.30 -6.21 -12.12
C PRO A 8 13.33 -6.72 -11.06
N PRO A 9 13.73 -6.74 -9.78
CA PRO A 9 12.80 -7.12 -8.73
C PRO A 9 11.56 -6.23 -8.72
N ARG A 10 10.43 -6.85 -8.50
CA ARG A 10 9.15 -6.14 -8.43
C ARG A 10 8.73 -6.03 -6.97
N ILE A 11 8.61 -4.79 -6.50
CA ILE A 11 8.26 -4.47 -5.13
C ILE A 11 6.86 -3.88 -5.10
N ILE A 12 5.96 -4.49 -4.36
CA ILE A 12 4.61 -3.95 -4.14
C ILE A 12 4.62 -3.17 -2.83
N VAL A 13 4.08 -1.96 -2.83
CA VAL A 13 3.98 -1.13 -1.62
C VAL A 13 2.52 -0.77 -1.39
N GLY A 14 2.01 -1.07 -0.21
CA GLY A 14 0.68 -0.65 0.18
C GLY A 14 0.69 0.79 0.68
N VAL A 15 -0.13 1.62 0.09
CA VAL A 15 -0.25 3.05 0.41
C VAL A 15 -1.68 3.35 0.83
N ASP A 16 -1.85 4.06 1.94
CA ASP A 16 -3.16 4.54 2.38
C ASP A 16 -3.14 6.01 2.82
N GLY A 17 -2.01 6.69 2.63
CA GLY A 17 -1.85 8.08 3.02
C GLY A 17 -1.39 8.27 4.46
N SER A 18 -1.36 7.22 5.26
CA SER A 18 -0.89 7.32 6.65
C SER A 18 0.63 7.48 6.70
N PRO A 19 1.16 8.06 7.79
CA PRO A 19 2.62 8.18 7.94
C PRO A 19 3.36 6.84 7.84
N PRO A 20 2.87 5.72 8.40
CA PRO A 20 3.54 4.45 8.18
C PRO A 20 3.61 4.01 6.71
N SER A 21 2.59 4.31 5.91
CA SER A 21 2.62 3.95 4.48
C SER A 21 3.60 4.84 3.72
N VAL A 22 3.75 6.10 4.10
CA VAL A 22 4.78 6.98 3.54
C VAL A 22 6.17 6.42 3.85
N ALA A 23 6.40 6.01 5.10
CA ALA A 23 7.66 5.40 5.50
C ALA A 23 7.94 4.10 4.73
N ALA A 24 6.89 3.31 4.50
CA ALA A 24 7.00 2.07 3.72
C ALA A 24 7.45 2.37 2.29
N LEU A 25 6.87 3.39 1.67
CA LEU A 25 7.26 3.77 0.30
C LEU A 25 8.70 4.29 0.27
N ARG A 26 9.11 5.11 1.24
CA ARG A 26 10.49 5.58 1.33
C ARG A 26 11.48 4.42 1.44
N TRP A 27 11.15 3.45 2.27
CA TRP A 27 11.98 2.26 2.43
C TRP A 27 12.08 1.47 1.11
N ALA A 28 10.94 1.27 0.45
CA ALA A 28 10.90 0.55 -0.82
C ALA A 28 11.71 1.24 -1.91
N VAL A 29 11.65 2.57 -1.97
CA VAL A 29 12.43 3.35 -2.93
C VAL A 29 13.93 3.09 -2.72
N ARG A 30 14.40 3.09 -1.48
CA ARG A 30 15.81 2.78 -1.19
C ARG A 30 16.17 1.36 -1.63
N GLN A 31 15.28 0.41 -1.41
CA GLN A 31 15.52 -0.96 -1.86
C GLN A 31 15.58 -1.04 -3.38
N ALA A 32 14.68 -0.36 -4.06
CA ALA A 32 14.69 -0.32 -5.52
C ALA A 32 15.97 0.29 -6.07
N GLU A 33 16.47 1.37 -5.43
CA GLU A 33 17.74 1.95 -5.82
C GLU A 33 18.89 0.96 -5.68
N LEU A 34 18.92 0.20 -4.60
CA LEU A 34 19.99 -0.76 -4.32
C LEU A 34 19.94 -1.98 -5.20
N THR A 35 18.77 -2.41 -5.62
CA THR A 35 18.59 -3.67 -6.34
C THR A 35 18.31 -3.48 -7.83
N GLY A 36 18.09 -2.25 -8.27
CA GLY A 36 17.60 -1.99 -9.63
C GLY A 36 16.14 -2.35 -9.80
N GLY A 37 15.40 -2.49 -8.71
CA GLY A 37 14.01 -2.90 -8.75
C GLY A 37 13.04 -1.82 -9.20
N ARG A 38 11.80 -2.23 -9.40
CA ARG A 38 10.69 -1.33 -9.73
C ARG A 38 9.61 -1.45 -8.66
N ILE A 39 8.81 -0.41 -8.54
CA ILE A 39 7.78 -0.33 -7.50
C ILE A 39 6.40 -0.23 -8.14
N ASP A 40 5.46 -1.01 -7.62
CA ASP A 40 4.04 -0.77 -7.83
C ASP A 40 3.48 -0.25 -6.50
N ALA A 41 3.15 1.03 -6.46
CA ALA A 41 2.54 1.67 -5.30
C ALA A 41 1.02 1.51 -5.42
N VAL A 42 0.44 0.75 -4.51
CA VAL A 42 -0.95 0.31 -4.60
C VAL A 42 -1.76 0.95 -3.49
N ILE A 43 -2.84 1.63 -3.87
CA ILE A 43 -3.84 2.11 -2.94
C ILE A 43 -5.16 1.39 -3.24
N ALA A 44 -5.77 0.85 -2.19
CA ALA A 44 -7.07 0.20 -2.29
C ALA A 44 -8.13 1.09 -1.67
N TRP A 45 -9.28 1.17 -2.31
CA TRP A 45 -10.43 1.82 -1.71
C TRP A 45 -11.60 0.84 -1.71
N GLU A 46 -12.41 0.94 -0.70
CA GLU A 46 -13.52 0.04 -0.51
C GLU A 46 -14.76 0.85 -0.24
N PHE A 47 -15.82 0.56 -1.00
CA PHE A 47 -17.11 1.13 -0.71
C PHE A 47 -17.60 0.50 0.59
N GLN A 48 -17.43 1.21 1.68
CA GLN A 48 -18.04 0.78 2.91
C GLN A 48 -19.52 1.09 2.84
N LEU A 49 -20.28 0.05 2.61
CA LEU A 49 -21.65 0.04 3.08
C LEU A 49 -21.54 0.43 4.53
N VAL A 50 -22.05 1.61 4.83
CA VAL A 50 -21.96 2.13 6.17
C VAL A 50 -22.67 1.18 7.11
N ALA A 51 -21.95 0.20 7.55
CA ALA A 51 -22.37 -0.66 8.61
C ALA A 51 -22.30 0.05 9.95
N SER A 52 -22.22 1.34 9.97
CA SER A 52 -22.11 2.11 11.20
C SER A 52 -23.48 2.43 11.77
N GLY A 53 -24.35 1.47 11.87
CA GLY A 53 -25.58 1.63 12.64
C GLY A 53 -26.62 2.59 12.12
N PHE A 54 -26.32 3.32 11.05
CA PHE A 54 -27.27 4.24 10.47
C PHE A 54 -27.92 3.66 9.24
N GLY A 55 -28.24 2.40 9.26
CA GLY A 55 -28.90 1.75 8.14
C GLY A 55 -28.23 2.09 6.85
N TRP A 56 -28.01 1.78 6.16
CA TRP A 56 -27.54 1.50 4.94
C TRP A 56 -27.74 2.47 3.86
N ALA A 57 -28.12 3.62 4.05
CA ALA A 57 -28.22 4.53 2.93
C ALA A 57 -26.85 4.63 2.27
N PRO A 58 -26.66 4.16 1.04
CA PRO A 58 -25.43 4.40 0.35
C PRO A 58 -25.25 5.91 0.32
N ASN A 59 -24.11 6.35 0.74
CA ASN A 59 -23.82 7.76 0.64
C ASN A 59 -23.65 8.05 -0.84
N LYS A 60 -24.72 8.46 -1.47
CA LYS A 60 -24.69 8.80 -2.87
C LYS A 60 -23.89 10.05 -3.19
N ALA A 61 -23.27 10.66 -2.18
CA ALA A 61 -22.40 11.79 -2.40
C ALA A 61 -21.16 11.42 -3.19
N PHE A 62 -20.76 10.15 -3.15
CA PHE A 62 -19.57 9.70 -3.87
C PHE A 62 -19.92 8.46 -4.67
N ASP A 63 -19.65 8.48 -5.95
CA ASP A 63 -19.71 7.29 -6.78
C ASP A 63 -18.32 6.65 -6.91
N ASP A 64 -18.23 5.55 -7.62
CA ASP A 64 -16.96 4.84 -7.81
C ASP A 64 -15.89 5.70 -8.44
N ILE A 65 -16.28 6.61 -9.33
CA ILE A 65 -15.33 7.51 -9.98
C ILE A 65 -14.73 8.47 -8.97
N GLU A 66 -15.55 9.03 -8.08
CA GLU A 66 -15.08 9.97 -7.06
C GLU A 66 -14.17 9.30 -6.04
N TYR A 67 -14.48 8.06 -5.62
CA TYR A 67 -13.60 7.30 -4.74
C TYR A 67 -12.26 6.99 -5.42
N THR A 68 -12.30 6.62 -6.68
CA THR A 68 -11.09 6.35 -7.45
C THR A 68 -10.24 7.61 -7.58
N GLU A 69 -10.85 8.74 -7.86
CA GLU A 69 -10.14 10.02 -7.94
C GLU A 69 -9.53 10.44 -6.61
N LEU A 70 -10.26 10.23 -5.51
CA LEU A 70 -9.76 10.55 -4.19
C LEU A 70 -8.56 9.67 -3.83
N ALA A 71 -8.64 8.38 -4.12
CA ALA A 71 -7.55 7.46 -3.89
C ALA A 71 -6.33 7.81 -4.74
N ALA A 72 -6.54 8.15 -6.02
CA ALA A 72 -5.47 8.58 -6.89
C ALA A 72 -4.80 9.86 -6.37
N LYS A 73 -5.59 10.81 -5.88
CA LYS A 73 -5.08 12.03 -5.30
C LYS A 73 -4.22 11.77 -4.07
N THR A 74 -4.67 10.87 -3.20
CA THR A 74 -3.89 10.46 -2.02
C THR A 74 -2.57 9.83 -2.45
N LEU A 75 -2.61 8.93 -3.42
CA LEU A 75 -1.42 8.25 -3.92
C LEU A 75 -0.43 9.24 -4.53
N ASN A 76 -0.92 10.16 -5.35
CA ASN A 76 -0.07 11.20 -5.94
C ASN A 76 0.56 12.11 -4.86
N SER A 77 -0.18 12.41 -3.81
CA SER A 77 0.32 13.20 -2.69
C SER A 77 1.47 12.49 -1.98
N VAL A 78 1.32 11.20 -1.74
CA VAL A 78 2.37 10.40 -1.09
C VAL A 78 3.61 10.31 -1.98
N ILE A 79 3.43 10.10 -3.29
CA ILE A 79 4.53 10.07 -4.24
C ILE A 79 5.27 11.42 -4.24
N GLY A 80 4.52 12.52 -4.23
CA GLY A 80 5.13 13.86 -4.16
C GLY A 80 5.95 14.07 -2.90
N GLU A 81 5.46 13.57 -1.77
CA GLU A 81 6.16 13.67 -0.50
C GLU A 81 7.44 12.84 -0.47
N VAL A 82 7.40 11.63 -1.02
CA VAL A 82 8.56 10.74 -1.07
C VAL A 82 9.56 11.17 -2.15
N SER A 83 9.04 11.68 -3.26
CA SER A 83 9.86 12.18 -4.37
C SER A 83 10.92 11.17 -4.83
N PRO A 84 10.50 10.02 -5.39
CA PRO A 84 11.46 9.01 -5.84
C PRO A 84 12.41 9.57 -6.90
N PRO A 85 13.69 9.15 -6.91
CA PRO A 85 14.60 9.59 -7.95
C PRO A 85 14.20 9.03 -9.32
N PRO A 86 14.59 9.69 -10.43
CA PRO A 86 14.23 9.23 -11.77
C PRO A 86 14.73 7.83 -12.10
N SER A 87 15.74 7.35 -11.38
CA SER A 87 16.30 6.01 -11.60
C SER A 87 15.36 4.89 -11.10
N VAL A 88 14.36 5.23 -10.29
CA VAL A 88 13.42 4.25 -9.75
C VAL A 88 12.08 4.38 -10.48
N ALA A 89 11.67 3.33 -11.15
CA ALA A 89 10.38 3.28 -11.83
C ALA A 89 9.29 3.00 -10.78
N VAL A 90 8.31 3.89 -10.68
CA VAL A 90 7.17 3.74 -9.77
C VAL A 90 5.89 3.75 -10.59
N ASN A 91 5.15 2.66 -10.53
CA ASN A 91 3.84 2.54 -11.15
C ASN A 91 2.77 2.77 -10.09
N LEU A 92 1.80 3.62 -10.40
CA LEU A 92 0.71 3.95 -9.48
C LEU A 92 -0.50 3.09 -9.80
N VAL A 93 -0.98 2.36 -8.80
CA VAL A 93 -2.10 1.42 -8.98
C VAL A 93 -3.21 1.78 -8.00
N VAL A 94 -4.39 2.09 -8.53
CA VAL A 94 -5.59 2.36 -7.74
C VAL A 94 -6.56 1.21 -7.98
N MET A 95 -6.96 0.56 -6.91
CA MET A 95 -7.84 -0.62 -7.01
C MET A 95 -9.01 -0.50 -6.04
N GLU A 96 -10.19 -0.91 -6.51
CA GLU A 96 -11.32 -1.11 -5.63
C GLU A 96 -11.22 -2.46 -4.94
N GLY A 97 -11.45 -2.49 -3.65
CA GLY A 97 -11.51 -3.73 -2.91
C GLY A 97 -10.94 -3.62 -1.51
N ASN A 98 -11.03 -4.71 -0.78
CA ASN A 98 -10.45 -4.80 0.56
C ASN A 98 -8.93 -4.65 0.48
N PRO A 99 -8.33 -3.75 1.27
CA PRO A 99 -6.90 -3.47 1.14
C PRO A 99 -6.01 -4.71 1.24
N ALA A 100 -6.26 -5.60 2.19
CA ALA A 100 -5.43 -6.79 2.33
C ALA A 100 -5.56 -7.69 1.10
N GLN A 101 -6.78 -7.90 0.60
CA GLN A 101 -7.00 -8.73 -0.57
C GLN A 101 -6.37 -8.13 -1.82
N VAL A 102 -6.50 -6.82 -1.99
CA VAL A 102 -5.89 -6.13 -3.14
C VAL A 102 -4.36 -6.29 -3.11
N LEU A 103 -3.75 -6.07 -1.94
CA LEU A 103 -2.31 -6.20 -1.81
C LEU A 103 -1.83 -7.63 -2.01
N LEU A 104 -2.56 -8.60 -1.47
CA LEU A 104 -2.21 -10.01 -1.64
C LEU A 104 -2.30 -10.43 -3.11
N SER A 105 -3.32 -9.97 -3.82
CA SER A 105 -3.44 -10.24 -5.25
C SER A 105 -2.32 -9.58 -6.05
N ALA A 106 -2.01 -8.32 -5.75
CA ALA A 106 -0.94 -7.60 -6.42
C ALA A 106 0.43 -8.24 -6.17
N ALA A 107 0.62 -8.80 -4.99
CA ALA A 107 1.90 -9.38 -4.58
C ALA A 107 2.11 -10.82 -5.03
N LYS A 108 1.13 -11.41 -5.69
CA LYS A 108 1.15 -12.84 -6.01
C LYS A 108 2.41 -13.28 -6.76
N ASP A 109 2.88 -12.49 -7.70
CA ASP A 109 4.09 -12.79 -8.46
C ASP A 109 5.19 -11.75 -8.20
N ALA A 110 5.11 -11.05 -7.09
CA ALA A 110 6.09 -10.04 -6.73
C ALA A 110 7.26 -10.67 -5.98
N ASP A 111 8.36 -9.94 -5.96
CA ASP A 111 9.54 -10.35 -5.19
C ASP A 111 9.44 -9.91 -3.73
N MET A 112 8.60 -8.92 -3.43
CA MET A 112 8.47 -8.39 -2.09
C MET A 112 7.18 -7.56 -1.97
N LEU A 113 6.57 -7.64 -0.80
CA LEU A 113 5.44 -6.78 -0.42
C LEU A 113 5.88 -5.94 0.78
N VAL A 114 5.74 -4.63 0.68
CA VAL A 114 6.12 -3.68 1.74
C VAL A 114 4.88 -2.96 2.23
N VAL A 115 4.68 -2.95 3.52
CA VAL A 115 3.57 -2.24 4.15
C VAL A 115 4.06 -1.53 5.41
N GLY A 116 3.35 -0.49 5.82
CA GLY A 116 3.59 0.11 7.12
C GLY A 116 3.05 -0.77 8.23
N ASN A 117 3.50 -0.54 9.45
CA ASN A 117 3.03 -1.33 10.59
C ASN A 117 1.60 -1.00 11.01
N ARG A 118 1.09 0.17 10.60
CA ARG A 118 -0.29 0.61 10.90
C ARG A 118 -0.83 1.36 9.70
N GLY A 119 -2.13 1.48 9.63
CA GLY A 119 -2.80 2.27 8.60
C GLY A 119 -3.85 3.17 9.24
N HIS A 120 -4.71 3.74 8.41
CA HIS A 120 -5.84 4.50 8.89
C HIS A 120 -6.79 3.59 9.67
N GLY A 121 -7.33 4.08 10.77
CA GLY A 121 -8.28 3.35 11.58
C GLY A 121 -7.67 2.26 12.45
N ALA A 122 -6.36 2.12 12.48
CA ALA A 122 -5.72 1.17 13.39
C ALA A 122 -5.91 1.61 14.83
N PHE A 123 -6.08 0.64 15.72
CA PHE A 123 -6.14 0.94 17.14
C PHE A 123 -4.81 1.55 17.59
N VAL A 124 -4.93 2.59 18.44
CA VAL A 124 -3.73 3.34 18.88
C VAL A 124 -2.70 2.44 19.54
N ASP A 125 -3.16 1.41 20.23
CA ASP A 125 -2.29 0.49 20.95
C ASP A 125 -1.79 -0.69 20.11
N ALA A 126 -2.29 -0.84 18.88
CA ALA A 126 -1.87 -1.94 18.03
C ALA A 126 -0.49 -1.66 17.46
N LEU A 127 0.44 -2.59 17.66
CA LEU A 127 1.78 -2.50 17.06
C LEU A 127 1.75 -2.77 15.57
N ILE A 128 0.84 -3.64 15.14
CA ILE A 128 0.68 -4.04 13.74
C ILE A 128 -0.80 -3.98 13.39
N GLY A 129 -1.12 -3.30 12.30
CA GLY A 129 -2.49 -3.15 11.84
C GLY A 129 -3.05 -4.41 11.20
N SER A 130 -4.37 -4.44 11.03
CA SER A 130 -5.06 -5.62 10.49
C SER A 130 -4.63 -5.98 9.07
N VAL A 131 -4.40 -4.98 8.21
CA VAL A 131 -3.95 -5.22 6.84
C VAL A 131 -2.58 -5.88 6.84
N SER A 132 -1.65 -5.36 7.66
CA SER A 132 -0.30 -5.89 7.77
C SER A 132 -0.30 -7.32 8.31
N VAL A 133 -1.14 -7.60 9.31
CA VAL A 133 -1.26 -8.96 9.87
C VAL A 133 -1.78 -9.94 8.81
N ARG A 134 -2.81 -9.54 8.06
CA ARG A 134 -3.35 -10.41 7.01
C ARG A 134 -2.34 -10.66 5.90
N CYS A 135 -1.57 -9.64 5.53
CA CYS A 135 -0.51 -9.80 4.54
C CYS A 135 0.55 -10.77 5.03
N LEU A 136 0.94 -10.67 6.32
CA LEU A 136 1.91 -11.60 6.91
C LEU A 136 1.44 -13.05 6.83
N HIS A 137 0.16 -13.27 7.11
CA HIS A 137 -0.37 -14.63 7.15
C HIS A 137 -0.57 -15.26 5.77
N HIS A 138 -0.85 -14.45 4.76
CA HIS A 138 -1.33 -14.98 3.49
C HIS A 138 -0.45 -14.69 2.28
N ALA A 139 0.55 -13.83 2.40
CA ALA A 139 1.40 -13.51 1.26
C ALA A 139 2.25 -14.71 0.86
N THR A 140 2.47 -14.84 -0.46
CA THR A 140 3.32 -15.89 -1.02
C THR A 140 4.72 -15.39 -1.34
N CYS A 141 5.01 -14.13 -1.04
CA CYS A 141 6.32 -13.51 -1.18
C CYS A 141 6.80 -12.97 0.17
N PRO A 142 8.06 -12.59 0.29
CA PRO A 142 8.54 -11.90 1.50
C PRO A 142 7.75 -10.63 1.78
N VAL A 143 7.42 -10.42 3.04
CA VAL A 143 6.70 -9.23 3.50
C VAL A 143 7.59 -8.44 4.43
N VAL A 144 7.74 -7.16 4.12
CA VAL A 144 8.48 -6.22 4.95
C VAL A 144 7.48 -5.28 5.62
N ILE A 145 7.55 -5.20 6.92
CA ILE A 145 6.73 -4.26 7.69
C ILE A 145 7.63 -3.14 8.17
N VAL A 146 7.36 -1.93 7.67
CA VAL A 146 8.13 -0.76 8.06
C VAL A 146 7.46 -0.13 9.26
N ARG A 147 8.20 -0.04 10.35
CA ARG A 147 7.66 0.46 11.61
C ARG A 147 7.97 1.93 11.77
N THR A 148 6.98 2.66 12.26
CA THR A 148 7.16 4.05 12.65
C THR A 148 6.90 4.16 14.15
N PRO A 149 7.56 5.12 14.84
CA PRO A 149 7.27 5.36 16.24
C PRO A 149 5.81 5.74 16.44
N LYS A 150 5.26 5.41 17.61
CA LYS A 150 3.94 5.91 17.98
C LYS A 150 3.99 7.43 18.11
N PRO A 151 2.93 8.14 17.68
CA PRO A 151 2.85 9.58 17.92
C PRO A 151 3.03 9.88 19.41
N GLY A 152 3.88 10.85 19.72
CA GLY A 152 4.10 11.28 21.09
C GLY A 152 5.10 10.47 21.90
N SER A 153 5.77 9.48 21.31
CA SER A 153 6.83 8.75 22.02
C SER A 153 8.22 9.22 21.63
#